data_238e151f37322289f9c0d33141a69e1a
#
_entry.id   238e151f37322289f9c0d33141a69e1a
#
_cell.length_a   1.000
_cell.length_b   1.000
_cell.length_c   1.000
_cell.angle_alpha   90.00
_cell.angle_beta   90.00
_cell.angle_gamma   90.00
#
_symmetry.space_group_name_H-M   'P 1'
#
loop_
_entity.id
_entity.type
_entity.pdbx_description
1 polymer ?
#
loop_
_entity_poly.entity_id
_entity_poly.type
_entity_poly.pdbx_seq_one_letter_code
_entity_poly.pdbx_strand_id
1 'polypeptide(L)'
;MKQVLIVEDQRMPRKYMERMVSDSEKYALAASISGADVALAYCKRQMIDLILMDVCTAGNKDGIEAAAEIKVAFPNIKIIVVTSMVEVGFLERAKAAKVDSFWYKDLSPEDLIDVIDRTMAGEHLFPHETPQVKLGLVSSTDLTAKEIQVLRLVCDGLEYSEIAQTLSITERTVKYHVSNILQKTGYANKTRLAIAVTGKKFIIPSLPEDLDFDITK
;
A
#
# COMPACT_ATOMS: atom_id res chain seq x y z
N MET A 1 20.41 8.44 18.75
CA MET A 1 19.23 7.66 18.34
C MET A 1 18.89 8.03 16.89
N LYS A 2 18.58 7.06 16.06
CA LYS A 2 18.17 7.27 14.67
C LYS A 2 16.73 7.79 14.60
N GLN A 3 16.49 8.80 13.79
CA GLN A 3 15.20 9.49 13.70
C GLN A 3 14.27 8.75 12.74
N VAL A 4 13.09 8.34 13.22
CA VAL A 4 12.11 7.55 12.47
C VAL A 4 10.87 8.37 12.15
N LEU A 5 10.50 8.43 10.88
CA LEU A 5 9.21 8.92 10.42
C LEU A 5 8.28 7.73 10.16
N ILE A 6 7.09 7.74 10.72
CA ILE A 6 6.04 6.75 10.44
C ILE A 6 4.98 7.39 9.57
N VAL A 7 4.62 6.71 8.47
CA VAL A 7 3.58 7.12 7.52
C VAL A 7 2.55 5.99 7.46
N GLU A 8 1.41 6.20 8.13
CA GLU A 8 0.39 5.17 8.35
C GLU A 8 -0.92 5.84 8.73
N ASP A 9 -2.00 5.63 8.00
CA ASP A 9 -3.31 6.22 8.27
C ASP A 9 -4.12 5.44 9.33
N GLN A 10 -3.95 4.13 9.37
CA GLN A 10 -4.68 3.28 10.30
C GLN A 10 -4.15 3.41 11.73
N ARG A 11 -5.05 3.73 12.66
CA ARG A 11 -4.70 4.05 14.05
C ARG A 11 -3.97 2.91 14.79
N MET A 12 -4.38 1.66 14.60
CA MET A 12 -3.81 0.53 15.34
C MET A 12 -2.39 0.18 14.88
N PRO A 13 -2.11 -0.05 13.57
CA PRO A 13 -0.75 -0.26 13.09
C PRO A 13 0.18 0.91 13.42
N ARG A 14 -0.30 2.16 13.27
CA ARG A 14 0.47 3.36 13.62
C ARG A 14 0.91 3.35 15.08
N LYS A 15 -0.02 3.13 16.01
CA LYS A 15 0.31 3.06 17.45
C LYS A 15 1.25 1.92 17.79
N TYR A 16 1.12 0.78 17.13
CA TYR A 16 2.04 -0.34 17.30
C TYR A 16 3.47 0.06 16.91
N MET A 17 3.65 0.67 15.73
CA MET A 17 4.96 1.14 15.27
C MET A 17 5.51 2.27 16.14
N GLU A 18 4.68 3.23 16.56
CA GLU A 18 5.07 4.29 17.50
C GLU A 18 5.63 3.72 18.81
N ARG A 19 4.92 2.75 19.40
CA ARG A 19 5.35 2.08 20.62
C ARG A 19 6.65 1.31 20.42
N MET A 20 6.74 0.52 19.36
CA MET A 20 7.94 -0.26 19.03
C MET A 20 9.18 0.63 18.88
N VAL A 21 9.03 1.79 18.20
CA VAL A 21 10.12 2.77 18.05
C VAL A 21 10.47 3.40 19.41
N SER A 22 9.45 3.75 20.22
CA SER A 22 9.66 4.41 21.53
C SER A 22 10.25 3.47 22.58
N ASP A 23 9.97 2.18 22.51
CA ASP A 23 10.53 1.17 23.43
C ASP A 23 12.00 0.81 23.07
N SER A 24 12.52 1.30 21.94
CA SER A 24 13.88 1.03 21.47
C SER A 24 14.89 2.06 21.99
N GLU A 25 16.05 1.61 22.44
CA GLU A 25 17.17 2.50 22.78
C GLU A 25 17.92 3.03 21.53
N LYS A 26 17.69 2.45 20.36
CA LYS A 26 18.39 2.80 19.10
C LYS A 26 17.67 3.88 18.29
N TYR A 27 16.35 3.92 18.39
CA TYR A 27 15.47 4.73 17.55
C TYR A 27 14.72 5.79 18.35
N ALA A 28 14.34 6.87 17.68
CA ALA A 28 13.51 7.93 18.25
C ALA A 28 12.44 8.32 17.22
N LEU A 29 11.22 8.51 17.68
CA LEU A 29 10.12 8.96 16.83
C LEU A 29 10.30 10.43 16.48
N ALA A 30 10.62 10.73 15.23
CA ALA A 30 10.69 12.09 14.72
C ALA A 30 9.29 12.66 14.46
N ALA A 31 8.44 11.87 13.80
CA ALA A 31 7.03 12.19 13.55
C ALA A 31 6.25 10.94 13.18
N SER A 32 4.91 11.05 13.28
CA SER A 32 3.96 10.04 12.82
C SER A 32 2.83 10.75 12.08
N ILE A 33 2.65 10.44 10.82
CA ILE A 33 1.72 11.12 9.90
C ILE A 33 0.81 10.11 9.19
N SER A 34 -0.35 10.58 8.74
CA SER A 34 -1.36 9.71 8.08
C SER A 34 -1.24 9.67 6.56
N GLY A 35 -0.63 10.68 5.93
CA GLY A 35 -0.57 10.80 4.47
C GLY A 35 0.86 10.79 3.93
N ALA A 36 1.08 10.04 2.85
CA ALA A 36 2.37 9.98 2.17
C ALA A 36 2.70 11.25 1.37
N ASP A 37 1.69 12.02 0.98
CA ASP A 37 1.80 13.28 0.24
C ASP A 37 2.62 14.36 0.98
N VAL A 38 2.58 14.36 2.32
CA VAL A 38 3.34 15.33 3.15
C VAL A 38 4.70 14.80 3.62
N ALA A 39 5.02 13.52 3.41
CA ALA A 39 6.24 12.89 3.93
C ALA A 39 7.52 13.58 3.45
N LEU A 40 7.60 13.96 2.17
CA LEU A 40 8.74 14.69 1.61
C LEU A 40 8.95 16.05 2.31
N ALA A 41 7.87 16.74 2.70
CA ALA A 41 7.96 18.01 3.41
C ALA A 41 8.56 17.82 4.83
N TYR A 42 8.25 16.71 5.49
CA TYR A 42 8.88 16.35 6.78
C TYR A 42 10.38 16.10 6.62
N CYS A 43 10.80 15.36 5.58
CA CYS A 43 12.23 15.12 5.29
C CYS A 43 13.02 16.42 5.02
N LYS A 44 12.35 17.47 4.49
CA LYS A 44 12.98 18.77 4.25
C LYS A 44 13.12 19.62 5.52
N ARG A 45 12.29 19.38 6.54
CA ARG A 45 12.21 20.21 7.74
C ARG A 45 13.02 19.68 8.94
N GLN A 46 13.26 18.37 8.96
CA GLN A 46 13.96 17.75 10.08
C GLN A 46 14.78 16.55 9.60
N MET A 47 15.76 16.17 10.42
CA MET A 47 16.57 14.99 10.14
C MET A 47 15.72 13.73 10.29
N ILE A 48 15.69 12.91 9.22
CA ILE A 48 15.08 11.58 9.19
C ILE A 48 16.15 10.60 8.75
N ASP A 49 16.32 9.52 9.49
CA ASP A 49 17.23 8.42 9.13
C ASP A 49 16.47 7.26 8.49
N LEU A 50 15.23 7.01 8.95
CA LEU A 50 14.40 5.89 8.53
C LEU A 50 12.95 6.33 8.35
N ILE A 51 12.30 5.79 7.33
CA ILE A 51 10.84 5.92 7.12
C ILE A 51 10.21 4.53 7.12
N LEU A 52 9.18 4.33 7.95
CA LEU A 52 8.24 3.24 7.84
C LEU A 52 7.05 3.75 7.03
N MET A 53 6.89 3.25 5.80
CA MET A 53 5.98 3.79 4.80
C MET A 53 4.90 2.77 4.46
N ASP A 54 3.65 3.02 4.86
CA ASP A 54 2.54 2.25 4.30
C ASP A 54 2.31 2.63 2.84
N VAL A 55 1.85 1.68 2.04
CA VAL A 55 1.51 1.91 0.63
C VAL A 55 0.20 2.67 0.53
N CYS A 56 -0.81 2.27 1.32
CA CYS A 56 -2.13 2.89 1.32
C CYS A 56 -2.26 3.83 2.50
N THR A 57 -2.15 5.12 2.24
CA THR A 57 -2.22 6.18 3.24
C THR A 57 -3.32 7.16 2.90
N ALA A 58 -3.71 8.01 3.85
CA ALA A 58 -4.62 9.11 3.58
C ALA A 58 -4.05 10.04 2.48
N GLY A 59 -4.94 10.66 1.70
CA GLY A 59 -4.57 11.55 0.60
C GLY A 59 -4.40 10.83 -0.75
N ASN A 60 -3.96 11.58 -1.76
CA ASN A 60 -3.98 11.16 -3.17
C ASN A 60 -2.68 10.50 -3.66
N LYS A 61 -1.69 10.32 -2.79
CA LYS A 61 -0.39 9.76 -3.16
C LYS A 61 -0.14 8.44 -2.43
N ASP A 62 0.17 7.39 -3.18
CA ASP A 62 0.58 6.13 -2.54
C ASP A 62 2.01 6.22 -1.97
N GLY A 63 2.26 5.39 -0.94
CA GLY A 63 3.53 5.41 -0.23
C GLY A 63 4.74 5.05 -1.10
N ILE A 64 4.59 4.22 -2.15
CA ILE A 64 5.70 3.86 -3.05
C ILE A 64 6.06 5.05 -3.95
N GLU A 65 5.09 5.82 -4.42
CA GLU A 65 5.34 7.05 -5.17
C GLU A 65 6.06 8.09 -4.31
N ALA A 66 5.59 8.29 -3.08
CA ALA A 66 6.25 9.18 -2.14
C ALA A 66 7.67 8.72 -1.81
N ALA A 67 7.88 7.42 -1.62
CA ALA A 67 9.21 6.84 -1.40
C ALA A 67 10.15 7.09 -2.57
N ALA A 68 9.69 6.96 -3.82
CA ALA A 68 10.48 7.26 -5.01
C ALA A 68 10.97 8.72 -5.04
N GLU A 69 10.07 9.67 -4.76
CA GLU A 69 10.43 11.09 -4.68
C GLU A 69 11.43 11.38 -3.54
N ILE A 70 11.21 10.76 -2.37
CA ILE A 70 12.10 10.92 -1.22
C ILE A 70 13.48 10.34 -1.55
N LYS A 71 13.57 9.17 -2.19
CA LYS A 71 14.85 8.56 -2.58
C LYS A 71 15.62 9.40 -3.59
N VAL A 72 14.94 10.12 -4.47
CA VAL A 72 15.59 11.07 -5.40
C VAL A 72 16.17 12.28 -4.64
N ALA A 73 15.41 12.84 -3.69
CA ALA A 73 15.81 14.04 -2.94
C ALA A 73 16.78 13.74 -1.78
N PHE A 74 16.62 12.59 -1.14
CA PHE A 74 17.33 12.16 0.07
C PHE A 74 17.76 10.69 -0.03
N PRO A 75 18.75 10.34 -0.87
CA PRO A 75 19.11 8.94 -1.15
C PRO A 75 19.61 8.16 0.09
N ASN A 76 20.08 8.87 1.11
CA ASN A 76 20.60 8.26 2.34
C ASN A 76 19.51 7.90 3.37
N ILE A 77 18.30 8.44 3.25
CA ILE A 77 17.18 8.04 4.11
C ILE A 77 16.83 6.60 3.77
N LYS A 78 16.82 5.73 4.79
CA LYS A 78 16.34 4.36 4.66
C LYS A 78 14.83 4.35 4.60
N ILE A 79 14.25 3.56 3.69
CA ILE A 79 12.79 3.42 3.56
C ILE A 79 12.44 1.95 3.59
N ILE A 80 11.57 1.58 4.53
CA ILE A 80 10.93 0.26 4.59
C ILE A 80 9.46 0.45 4.23
N VAL A 81 9.02 -0.20 3.16
CA VAL A 81 7.59 -0.30 2.87
C VAL A 81 6.96 -1.29 3.84
N VAL A 82 5.90 -0.87 4.53
CA VAL A 82 5.23 -1.64 5.58
C VAL A 82 3.74 -1.70 5.23
N THR A 83 3.24 -2.81 4.69
CA THR A 83 1.86 -2.87 4.20
C THR A 83 1.16 -4.19 4.54
N SER A 84 -0.16 -4.13 4.71
CA SER A 84 -1.02 -5.32 4.79
C SER A 84 -1.49 -5.80 3.42
N MET A 85 -1.22 -5.02 2.35
CA MET A 85 -1.70 -5.35 1.02
C MET A 85 -0.75 -6.30 0.29
N VAL A 86 -1.36 -7.28 -0.37
CA VAL A 86 -0.65 -8.31 -1.13
C VAL A 86 -0.85 -8.14 -2.65
N GLU A 87 -0.90 -6.90 -3.11
CA GLU A 87 -1.10 -6.63 -4.53
C GLU A 87 0.12 -7.01 -5.37
N VAL A 88 -0.14 -7.69 -6.48
CA VAL A 88 0.86 -8.02 -7.50
C VAL A 88 1.41 -6.71 -8.09
N GLY A 89 2.73 -6.57 -8.10
CA GLY A 89 3.40 -5.37 -8.62
C GLY A 89 3.92 -4.41 -7.55
N PHE A 90 3.46 -4.49 -6.29
CA PHE A 90 4.00 -3.62 -5.23
C PHE A 90 5.48 -3.89 -4.98
N LEU A 91 5.91 -5.14 -4.95
CA LEU A 91 7.33 -5.49 -4.80
C LEU A 91 8.19 -4.94 -5.93
N GLU A 92 7.73 -5.03 -7.18
CA GLU A 92 8.46 -4.50 -8.33
C GLU A 92 8.51 -2.98 -8.31
N ARG A 93 7.38 -2.32 -7.99
CA ARG A 93 7.33 -0.86 -7.84
C ARG A 93 8.24 -0.38 -6.73
N ALA A 94 8.24 -1.04 -5.57
CA ALA A 94 9.09 -0.72 -4.43
C ALA A 94 10.59 -0.86 -4.78
N LYS A 95 10.98 -1.94 -5.49
CA LYS A 95 12.34 -2.11 -6.01
C LYS A 95 12.72 -1.01 -7.01
N ALA A 96 11.82 -0.68 -7.94
CA ALA A 96 12.04 0.41 -8.91
C ALA A 96 12.16 1.78 -8.22
N ALA A 97 11.42 2.02 -7.14
CA ALA A 97 11.54 3.20 -6.28
C ALA A 97 12.81 3.22 -5.41
N LYS A 98 13.62 2.15 -5.45
CA LYS A 98 14.86 1.98 -4.67
C LYS A 98 14.64 2.07 -3.16
N VAL A 99 13.49 1.60 -2.66
CA VAL A 99 13.30 1.45 -1.21
C VAL A 99 14.28 0.39 -0.68
N ASP A 100 14.61 0.47 0.59
CA ASP A 100 15.66 -0.39 1.16
C ASP A 100 15.10 -1.76 1.54
N SER A 101 13.87 -1.83 2.05
CA SER A 101 13.24 -3.10 2.43
C SER A 101 11.73 -3.06 2.27
N PHE A 102 11.11 -4.23 2.29
CA PHE A 102 9.66 -4.41 2.16
C PHE A 102 9.17 -5.45 3.18
N TRP A 103 8.14 -5.11 3.95
CA TRP A 103 7.59 -5.96 4.99
C TRP A 103 6.06 -6.02 4.94
N TYR A 104 5.50 -7.22 4.99
CA TYR A 104 4.05 -7.43 5.08
C TYR A 104 3.61 -7.55 6.54
N LYS A 105 2.71 -6.67 7.01
CA LYS A 105 2.26 -6.57 8.40
C LYS A 105 1.72 -7.88 8.99
N ASP A 106 1.04 -8.68 8.19
CA ASP A 106 0.33 -9.87 8.67
C ASP A 106 0.96 -11.20 8.17
N LEU A 107 1.97 -11.13 7.31
CA LEU A 107 2.46 -12.30 6.57
C LEU A 107 3.98 -12.52 6.65
N SER A 108 4.75 -11.52 7.04
CA SER A 108 6.20 -11.67 7.21
C SER A 108 6.49 -12.48 8.47
N PRO A 109 7.38 -13.49 8.39
CA PRO A 109 7.76 -14.30 9.55
C PRO A 109 8.67 -13.58 10.53
N GLU A 110 9.36 -12.53 10.09
CA GLU A 110 10.30 -11.73 10.87
C GLU A 110 9.59 -10.60 11.58
N ASP A 111 10.04 -10.25 12.78
CA ASP A 111 9.55 -9.08 13.50
C ASP A 111 10.01 -7.79 12.80
N LEU A 112 9.16 -6.77 12.77
CA LEU A 112 9.47 -5.49 12.12
C LEU A 112 10.73 -4.84 12.70
N ILE A 113 10.99 -4.97 14.01
CA ILE A 113 12.18 -4.40 14.64
C ILE A 113 13.47 -5.05 14.10
N ASP A 114 13.48 -6.34 13.84
CA ASP A 114 14.62 -7.04 13.25
C ASP A 114 14.85 -6.58 11.80
N VAL A 115 13.76 -6.40 11.04
CA VAL A 115 13.84 -5.84 9.68
C VAL A 115 14.40 -4.41 9.70
N ILE A 116 14.00 -3.60 10.67
CA ILE A 116 14.55 -2.24 10.85
C ILE A 116 16.05 -2.31 11.14
N ASP A 117 16.48 -3.11 12.11
CA ASP A 117 17.88 -3.21 12.52
C ASP A 117 18.78 -3.66 11.35
N ARG A 118 18.36 -4.67 10.61
CA ARG A 118 19.08 -5.18 9.44
C ARG A 118 19.10 -4.19 8.28
N THR A 119 17.98 -3.50 8.02
CA THR A 119 17.93 -2.44 7.00
C THR A 119 18.85 -1.28 7.35
N MET A 120 18.88 -0.87 8.61
CA MET A 120 19.78 0.19 9.09
C MET A 120 21.26 -0.23 9.06
N ALA A 121 21.55 -1.54 9.14
CA ALA A 121 22.89 -2.10 8.92
C ALA A 121 23.27 -2.20 7.43
N GLY A 122 22.35 -1.89 6.49
CA GLY A 122 22.60 -1.85 5.06
C GLY A 122 22.09 -3.07 4.29
N GLU A 123 21.36 -3.97 4.94
CA GLU A 123 20.72 -5.08 4.23
C GLU A 123 19.47 -4.59 3.46
N HIS A 124 19.15 -5.31 2.39
CA HIS A 124 17.94 -5.11 1.59
C HIS A 124 17.04 -6.35 1.72
N LEU A 125 15.95 -6.19 2.46
CA LEU A 125 15.06 -7.30 2.81
C LEU A 125 13.76 -7.21 2.00
N PHE A 126 13.62 -8.10 1.05
CA PHE A 126 12.42 -8.21 0.23
C PHE A 126 11.87 -9.63 0.29
N PRO A 127 10.55 -9.82 0.41
CA PRO A 127 9.93 -11.11 0.19
C PRO A 127 10.32 -11.67 -1.19
N HIS A 128 10.52 -12.97 -1.28
CA HIS A 128 10.88 -13.64 -2.55
C HIS A 128 9.77 -13.47 -3.60
N GLU A 129 8.52 -13.48 -3.14
CA GLU A 129 7.33 -13.35 -3.99
C GLU A 129 6.20 -12.63 -3.24
N THR A 130 5.26 -12.08 -3.99
CA THR A 130 4.01 -11.54 -3.41
C THR A 130 3.17 -12.70 -2.89
N PRO A 131 2.72 -12.66 -1.62
CA PRO A 131 1.86 -13.70 -1.08
C PRO A 131 0.60 -13.89 -1.93
N GLN A 132 0.23 -15.14 -2.15
CA GLN A 132 -0.95 -15.47 -2.96
C GLN A 132 -2.23 -15.32 -2.14
N VAL A 133 -3.19 -14.59 -2.68
CA VAL A 133 -4.54 -14.45 -2.10
C VAL A 133 -5.53 -15.25 -2.95
N LYS A 134 -6.25 -16.18 -2.30
CA LYS A 134 -7.30 -16.94 -2.98
C LYS A 134 -8.53 -16.06 -3.22
N LEU A 135 -8.86 -15.82 -4.48
CA LEU A 135 -9.99 -15.02 -4.95
C LEU A 135 -11.04 -15.93 -5.61
N GLY A 136 -11.94 -16.50 -4.79
CA GLY A 136 -12.92 -17.48 -5.28
C GLY A 136 -12.25 -18.75 -5.80
N LEU A 137 -12.34 -19.01 -7.11
CA LEU A 137 -11.82 -20.21 -7.77
C LEU A 137 -10.33 -20.11 -8.16
N VAL A 138 -9.75 -18.91 -8.15
CA VAL A 138 -8.38 -18.64 -8.60
C VAL A 138 -7.52 -17.98 -7.52
N SER A 139 -6.23 -17.86 -7.79
CA SER A 139 -5.30 -17.05 -7.00
C SER A 139 -5.20 -15.62 -7.56
N SER A 140 -4.76 -14.68 -6.75
CA SER A 140 -4.47 -13.31 -7.17
C SER A 140 -3.46 -13.25 -8.32
N THR A 141 -2.54 -14.21 -8.40
CA THR A 141 -1.54 -14.36 -9.48
C THR A 141 -2.13 -14.76 -10.84
N ASP A 142 -3.37 -15.24 -10.88
CA ASP A 142 -4.05 -15.62 -12.12
C ASP A 142 -4.72 -14.42 -12.81
N LEU A 143 -4.73 -13.26 -12.14
CA LEU A 143 -5.22 -12.01 -12.72
C LEU A 143 -4.08 -11.28 -13.43
N THR A 144 -4.36 -10.77 -14.62
CA THR A 144 -3.41 -9.92 -15.36
C THR A 144 -3.31 -8.53 -14.74
N ALA A 145 -2.21 -7.81 -14.99
CA ALA A 145 -2.05 -6.43 -14.52
C ALA A 145 -3.21 -5.50 -14.93
N LYS A 146 -3.77 -5.70 -16.17
CA LYS A 146 -4.91 -4.90 -16.63
C LYS A 146 -6.20 -5.26 -15.89
N GLU A 147 -6.42 -6.54 -15.59
CA GLU A 147 -7.55 -6.99 -14.76
C GLU A 147 -7.46 -6.41 -13.34
N ILE A 148 -6.27 -6.38 -12.76
CA ILE A 148 -6.04 -5.76 -11.43
C ILE A 148 -6.32 -4.25 -11.45
N GLN A 149 -5.87 -3.53 -12.50
CA GLN A 149 -6.19 -2.11 -12.65
C GLN A 149 -7.69 -1.84 -12.74
N VAL A 150 -8.40 -2.62 -13.56
CA VAL A 150 -9.87 -2.50 -13.66
C VAL A 150 -10.55 -2.88 -12.35
N LEU A 151 -10.09 -3.94 -11.69
CA LEU A 151 -10.64 -4.42 -10.42
C LEU A 151 -10.49 -3.38 -9.31
N ARG A 152 -9.37 -2.65 -9.27
CA ARG A 152 -9.15 -1.55 -8.32
C ARG A 152 -10.23 -0.48 -8.45
N LEU A 153 -10.44 0.03 -9.66
CA LEU A 153 -11.44 1.08 -9.93
C LEU A 153 -12.89 0.59 -9.68
N VAL A 154 -13.14 -0.71 -9.88
CA VAL A 154 -14.41 -1.34 -9.47
C VAL A 154 -14.56 -1.33 -7.94
N CYS A 155 -13.49 -1.59 -7.19
CA CYS A 155 -13.49 -1.53 -5.73
C CYS A 155 -13.64 -0.10 -5.21
N ASP A 156 -13.13 0.90 -5.95
CA ASP A 156 -13.34 2.34 -5.67
C ASP A 156 -14.77 2.82 -5.99
N GLY A 157 -15.63 1.91 -6.48
CA GLY A 157 -17.04 2.21 -6.74
C GLY A 157 -17.32 2.89 -8.08
N LEU A 158 -16.32 3.07 -8.95
CA LEU A 158 -16.48 3.76 -10.23
C LEU A 158 -17.42 2.99 -11.18
N GLU A 159 -18.20 3.75 -11.95
CA GLU A 159 -19.00 3.20 -13.05
C GLU A 159 -18.14 2.92 -14.28
N TYR A 160 -18.62 2.08 -15.18
CA TYR A 160 -17.83 1.62 -16.34
C TYR A 160 -17.38 2.75 -17.27
N SER A 161 -18.16 3.82 -17.38
CA SER A 161 -17.79 5.03 -18.13
C SER A 161 -16.62 5.76 -17.49
N GLU A 162 -16.60 5.87 -16.16
CA GLU A 162 -15.53 6.52 -15.40
C GLU A 162 -14.23 5.71 -15.46
N ILE A 163 -14.34 4.37 -15.31
CA ILE A 163 -13.21 3.46 -15.48
C ILE A 163 -12.63 3.56 -16.88
N ALA A 164 -13.50 3.63 -17.90
CA ALA A 164 -13.09 3.76 -19.29
C ALA A 164 -12.29 5.04 -19.54
N GLN A 165 -12.75 6.17 -19.00
CA GLN A 165 -12.05 7.46 -19.06
C GLN A 165 -10.70 7.40 -18.34
N THR A 166 -10.68 6.92 -17.09
CA THR A 166 -9.47 6.81 -16.26
C THR A 166 -8.38 5.97 -16.93
N LEU A 167 -8.76 4.85 -17.56
CA LEU A 167 -7.82 3.94 -18.18
C LEU A 167 -7.58 4.21 -19.69
N SER A 168 -8.22 5.24 -20.25
CA SER A 168 -8.18 5.59 -21.68
C SER A 168 -8.54 4.41 -22.61
N ILE A 169 -9.58 3.67 -22.24
CA ILE A 169 -10.14 2.51 -23.01
C ILE A 169 -11.65 2.68 -23.22
N THR A 170 -12.28 1.80 -23.99
CA THR A 170 -13.74 1.83 -24.17
C THR A 170 -14.48 1.16 -23.02
N GLU A 171 -15.73 1.57 -22.74
CA GLU A 171 -16.58 0.85 -21.78
C GLU A 171 -16.77 -0.63 -22.15
N ARG A 172 -16.79 -0.96 -23.44
CA ARG A 172 -16.86 -2.34 -23.92
C ARG A 172 -15.64 -3.14 -23.43
N THR A 173 -14.46 -2.51 -23.46
CA THR A 173 -13.22 -3.13 -22.97
C THR A 173 -13.26 -3.30 -21.44
N VAL A 174 -13.81 -2.33 -20.70
CA VAL A 174 -14.00 -2.46 -19.25
C VAL A 174 -14.93 -3.62 -18.92
N LYS A 175 -16.10 -3.69 -19.58
CA LYS A 175 -17.08 -4.79 -19.43
C LYS A 175 -16.45 -6.16 -19.74
N TYR A 176 -15.61 -6.23 -20.77
CA TYR A 176 -14.86 -7.43 -21.11
C TYR A 176 -13.91 -7.86 -19.96
N HIS A 177 -13.11 -6.95 -19.42
CA HIS A 177 -12.23 -7.27 -18.29
C HIS A 177 -13.00 -7.69 -17.04
N VAL A 178 -14.07 -6.97 -16.68
CA VAL A 178 -14.91 -7.33 -15.52
C VAL A 178 -15.55 -8.73 -15.74
N SER A 179 -16.03 -9.03 -16.93
CA SER A 179 -16.58 -10.36 -17.25
C SER A 179 -15.54 -11.47 -17.10
N ASN A 180 -14.31 -11.24 -17.58
CA ASN A 180 -13.21 -12.19 -17.43
C ASN A 180 -12.84 -12.42 -15.96
N ILE A 181 -12.77 -11.36 -15.15
CA ILE A 181 -12.49 -11.47 -13.72
C ILE A 181 -13.59 -12.29 -13.02
N LEU A 182 -14.87 -12.00 -13.30
CA LEU A 182 -16.00 -12.74 -12.75
C LEU A 182 -15.96 -14.22 -13.15
N GLN A 183 -15.66 -14.51 -14.41
CA GLN A 183 -15.52 -15.87 -14.90
C GLN A 183 -14.37 -16.63 -14.22
N LYS A 184 -13.21 -15.99 -14.09
CA LYS A 184 -12.05 -16.58 -13.42
C LYS A 184 -12.33 -16.84 -11.95
N THR A 185 -12.85 -15.85 -11.25
CA THR A 185 -13.04 -15.89 -9.78
C THR A 185 -14.28 -16.66 -9.35
N GLY A 186 -15.27 -16.83 -10.24
CA GLY A 186 -16.54 -17.47 -9.94
C GLY A 186 -17.53 -16.61 -9.13
N TYR A 187 -17.25 -15.32 -8.94
CA TYR A 187 -18.21 -14.42 -8.27
C TYR A 187 -19.36 -14.05 -9.19
N ALA A 188 -20.57 -14.00 -8.63
CA ALA A 188 -21.80 -13.81 -9.39
C ALA A 188 -21.94 -12.39 -10.01
N ASN A 189 -21.32 -11.37 -9.42
CA ASN A 189 -21.41 -9.99 -9.90
C ASN A 189 -20.27 -9.10 -9.33
N LYS A 190 -20.15 -7.86 -9.89
CA LYS A 190 -19.11 -6.88 -9.51
C LYS A 190 -19.12 -6.54 -8.02
N THR A 191 -20.31 -6.46 -7.39
CA THR A 191 -20.44 -6.10 -5.98
C THR A 191 -19.89 -7.20 -5.06
N ARG A 192 -20.26 -8.47 -5.30
CA ARG A 192 -19.72 -9.59 -4.53
C ARG A 192 -18.22 -9.76 -4.72
N LEU A 193 -17.73 -9.52 -5.92
CA LEU A 193 -16.31 -9.52 -6.22
C LEU A 193 -15.59 -8.42 -5.42
N ALA A 194 -16.07 -7.17 -5.46
CA ALA A 194 -15.48 -6.06 -4.73
C ALA A 194 -15.45 -6.32 -3.21
N ILE A 195 -16.56 -6.74 -2.61
CA ILE A 195 -16.63 -7.09 -1.18
C ILE A 195 -15.62 -8.19 -0.81
N ALA A 196 -15.52 -9.25 -1.63
CA ALA A 196 -14.60 -10.35 -1.35
C ALA A 196 -13.13 -9.93 -1.47
N VAL A 197 -12.81 -9.12 -2.45
CA VAL A 197 -11.45 -8.63 -2.73
C VAL A 197 -10.97 -7.66 -1.64
N THR A 198 -11.84 -6.72 -1.22
CA THR A 198 -11.54 -5.76 -0.15
C THR A 198 -11.48 -6.44 1.22
N GLY A 199 -12.42 -7.36 1.50
CA GLY A 199 -12.41 -8.14 2.74
C GLY A 199 -11.18 -9.03 2.92
N LYS A 200 -10.51 -9.40 1.83
CA LYS A 200 -9.23 -10.14 1.83
C LYS A 200 -8.01 -9.23 1.79
N LYS A 201 -8.18 -7.93 1.90
CA LYS A 201 -7.10 -6.92 1.81
C LYS A 201 -6.26 -7.06 0.53
N PHE A 202 -6.82 -7.59 -0.55
CA PHE A 202 -6.13 -7.70 -1.83
C PHE A 202 -6.12 -6.35 -2.57
N ILE A 203 -7.21 -5.61 -2.48
CA ILE A 203 -7.30 -4.21 -2.91
C ILE A 203 -8.01 -3.44 -1.80
N ILE A 204 -7.46 -2.29 -1.41
CA ILE A 204 -8.13 -1.32 -0.53
C ILE A 204 -8.67 -0.22 -1.42
N PRO A 205 -9.99 0.06 -1.38
CA PRO A 205 -10.56 1.17 -2.13
C PRO A 205 -9.97 2.50 -1.70
N SER A 206 -9.72 3.38 -2.66
CA SER A 206 -9.45 4.80 -2.41
C SER A 206 -10.78 5.43 -2.01
N LEU A 207 -11.03 5.61 -0.70
CA LEU A 207 -12.24 6.28 -0.26
C LEU A 207 -12.16 7.76 -0.66
N PRO A 208 -13.20 8.34 -1.30
CA PRO A 208 -13.30 9.78 -1.47
C PRO A 208 -13.31 10.45 -0.10
N GLU A 209 -12.60 11.57 0.05
CA GLU A 209 -12.54 12.35 1.30
C GLU A 209 -13.91 12.91 1.75
N ASP A 210 -14.96 12.82 0.94
CA ASP A 210 -16.27 13.46 1.13
C ASP A 210 -17.38 12.56 1.67
N LEU A 211 -17.07 11.37 2.22
CA LEU A 211 -18.06 10.61 2.97
C LEU A 211 -18.04 11.02 4.45
N ASP A 212 -18.30 12.30 4.72
CA ASP A 212 -18.86 12.74 5.99
C ASP A 212 -20.26 12.12 6.12
N PHE A 213 -20.31 10.96 6.77
CA PHE A 213 -21.55 10.45 7.29
C PHE A 213 -21.99 11.40 8.41
N ASP A 214 -22.81 12.40 8.06
CA ASP A 214 -23.55 13.20 9.02
C ASP A 214 -24.52 12.26 9.80
N ILE A 215 -24.05 11.74 10.94
CA ILE A 215 -24.80 10.84 11.83
C ILE A 215 -25.79 11.64 12.70
N THR A 216 -26.07 12.90 12.36
CA THR A 216 -27.01 13.75 13.08
C THR A 216 -28.30 13.96 12.26
N LYS A 217 -29.04 12.88 11.99
CA LYS A 217 -30.49 12.94 11.71
C LYS A 217 -31.19 11.73 12.27
#